data_7ef8fa13e0ca7ab3c119e8efd7dfd50d
#
_entry.id   7ef8fa13e0ca7ab3c119e8efd7dfd50d
#
_cell.length_a   1.000
_cell.length_b   1.000
_cell.length_c   1.000
_cell.angle_alpha   90.00
_cell.angle_beta   90.00
_cell.angle_gamma   90.00
#
_symmetry.space_group_name_H-M   'P 1'
#
loop_
_entity.id
_entity.type
_entity.pdbx_description
1 polymer ?
#
loop_
_entity_poly.entity_id
_entity_poly.type
_entity_poly.pdbx_seq_one_letter_code
_entity_poly.pdbx_strand_id
1 'polypeptide(L)'
;IRRQRQMCIRDRYQKKTVRKMILKDHKRPDGRAIDQIRPLAAEVDLIPRVHGSAMFTRGQTQICDVVTLAPLSEVQKIDGLDENVTTKRYMHQYNFPSYSVGETKPSRGPGRREIGHGALAERALLPVLPSVEEFPYAIRAVSETFESNGSTSMASTCASCMSLMAAGVPIKKMVAGISCGLVTGETDDDYLVLTDIQGLEDFFGDMDFKVTGTHDGITAIQMDIKIHGLTRPIVEEAIARTREARVYIMDEVMSKAIAEPRKEVNQWAPKIEQITIDPNKIGDVVGQKGKTINEIIARTGVKIDITDDGAVSVCGTDKEAIAKAIDMIKIITTDFKEGQIFTGTVVSIKEFGAFIEFAPGKEGMVHISKIAKERIEHVEDVLTLGDVVKVVCLGKDKMGRISFSIKDVPADQK
;
A
#
# COMPACT_ATOMS: atom_id res chain seq x y z
N ILE A 1 5.79 31.73 39.84
CA ILE A 1 5.48 33.07 39.28
C ILE A 1 6.77 33.74 38.75
N ARG A 2 7.88 33.82 39.55
CA ARG A 2 9.11 34.49 39.10
C ARG A 2 9.78 33.81 37.91
N ARG A 3 9.83 32.46 37.85
CA ARG A 3 10.31 31.69 36.69
C ARG A 3 9.43 31.89 35.47
N GLN A 4 8.10 31.87 35.63
CA GLN A 4 7.17 32.12 34.53
C GLN A 4 7.35 33.54 33.93
N ARG A 5 7.48 34.57 34.76
CA ARG A 5 7.75 35.93 34.28
C ARG A 5 9.07 36.03 33.51
N GLN A 6 10.12 35.36 33.97
CA GLN A 6 11.41 35.36 33.26
C GLN A 6 11.33 34.64 31.93
N MET A 7 10.61 33.52 31.83
CA MET A 7 10.36 32.82 30.56
C MET A 7 9.57 33.72 29.59
N CYS A 8 8.47 34.33 30.00
CA CYS A 8 7.68 35.23 29.16
C CYS A 8 8.48 36.42 28.64
N ILE A 9 9.37 37.01 29.50
CA ILE A 9 10.24 38.11 29.08
C ILE A 9 11.23 37.62 28.03
N ARG A 10 11.89 36.48 28.24
CA ARG A 10 12.84 35.90 27.31
C ARG A 10 12.18 35.63 25.96
N ASP A 11 11.04 34.95 25.94
CA ASP A 11 10.33 34.58 24.72
C ASP A 11 9.88 35.83 23.97
N ARG A 12 9.45 36.88 24.65
CA ARG A 12 9.10 38.17 24.03
C ARG A 12 10.30 38.84 23.38
N TYR A 13 11.47 38.83 24.01
CA TYR A 13 12.68 39.37 23.41
C TYR A 13 13.18 38.51 22.25
N GLN A 14 13.13 37.20 22.35
CA GLN A 14 13.46 36.30 21.26
C GLN A 14 12.56 36.57 20.03
N LYS A 15 11.23 36.61 20.24
CA LYS A 15 10.28 36.94 19.17
C LYS A 15 10.64 38.28 18.50
N LYS A 16 10.87 39.32 19.30
CA LYS A 16 11.20 40.65 18.78
C LYS A 16 12.52 40.63 17.96
N THR A 17 13.53 39.93 18.50
CA THR A 17 14.84 39.81 17.83
C THR A 17 14.76 39.04 16.52
N VAL A 18 14.13 37.85 16.51
CA VAL A 18 13.99 37.01 15.32
C VAL A 18 13.21 37.76 14.23
N ARG A 19 12.06 38.36 14.59
CA ARG A 19 11.27 39.15 13.62
C ARG A 19 12.05 40.33 13.05
N LYS A 20 12.83 41.04 13.91
CA LYS A 20 13.69 42.14 13.45
C LYS A 20 14.80 41.66 12.47
N MET A 21 15.45 40.55 12.81
CA MET A 21 16.46 39.94 11.92
C MET A 21 15.87 39.63 10.54
N ILE A 22 14.69 39.03 10.53
CA ILE A 22 14.02 38.66 9.28
C ILE A 22 13.60 39.90 8.49
N LEU A 23 12.83 40.84 9.11
CA LEU A 23 12.23 41.98 8.42
C LEU A 23 13.25 43.06 8.04
N LYS A 24 14.21 43.37 8.92
CA LYS A 24 15.14 44.50 8.72
C LYS A 24 16.50 44.08 8.18
N ASP A 25 17.02 42.97 8.70
CA ASP A 25 18.36 42.50 8.34
C ASP A 25 18.34 41.49 7.19
N HIS A 26 17.12 41.01 6.78
CA HIS A 26 16.91 39.97 5.78
C HIS A 26 17.73 38.69 6.08
N LYS A 27 17.90 38.39 7.38
CA LYS A 27 18.65 37.23 7.86
C LYS A 27 17.73 36.29 8.65
N ARG A 28 17.80 35.02 8.32
CA ARG A 28 17.08 33.96 9.05
C ARG A 28 17.91 33.50 10.27
N PRO A 29 17.28 32.90 11.29
CA PRO A 29 17.96 32.43 12.50
C PRO A 29 19.10 31.44 12.24
N ASP A 30 19.04 30.67 11.17
CA ASP A 30 20.05 29.70 10.75
C ASP A 30 21.02 30.25 9.68
N GLY A 31 20.90 31.52 9.33
CA GLY A 31 21.78 32.20 8.38
C GLY A 31 21.39 32.05 6.90
N ARG A 32 20.33 31.29 6.57
CA ARG A 32 19.84 31.14 5.20
C ARG A 32 19.28 32.45 4.62
N ALA A 33 19.29 32.55 3.29
CA ALA A 33 18.50 33.54 2.55
C ALA A 33 16.99 33.26 2.67
N ILE A 34 16.15 34.26 2.38
CA ILE A 34 14.68 34.21 2.57
C ILE A 34 14.01 33.07 1.77
N ASP A 35 14.51 32.82 0.58
CA ASP A 35 14.02 31.80 -0.38
C ASP A 35 14.80 30.47 -0.32
N GLN A 36 15.86 30.40 0.48
CA GLN A 36 16.74 29.26 0.53
C GLN A 36 16.11 28.09 1.29
N ILE A 37 16.09 26.91 0.64
CA ILE A 37 15.69 25.63 1.23
C ILE A 37 16.86 25.05 2.04
N ARG A 38 16.58 24.35 3.15
CA ARG A 38 17.57 23.60 3.91
C ARG A 38 18.23 22.51 3.05
N PRO A 39 19.44 22.03 3.40
CA PRO A 39 20.05 20.90 2.71
C PRO A 39 19.09 19.70 2.64
N LEU A 40 18.99 19.08 1.47
CA LEU A 40 18.08 17.98 1.18
C LEU A 40 18.84 16.70 0.88
N ALA A 41 18.31 15.57 1.34
CA ALA A 41 18.74 14.24 0.95
C ALA A 41 17.52 13.29 0.87
N ALA A 42 17.59 12.34 -0.07
CA ALA A 42 16.56 11.35 -0.26
C ALA A 42 17.19 9.99 -0.57
N GLU A 43 16.67 8.93 0.04
CA GLU A 43 17.12 7.56 -0.14
C GLU A 43 15.92 6.63 -0.17
N VAL A 44 16.02 5.53 -0.92
CA VAL A 44 15.02 4.46 -0.97
C VAL A 44 15.63 3.12 -0.58
N ASP A 45 14.78 2.13 -0.24
CA ASP A 45 15.20 0.76 0.09
C ASP A 45 16.05 0.59 1.35
N LEU A 46 15.87 1.47 2.32
CA LEU A 46 16.63 1.41 3.59
C LEU A 46 16.32 0.16 4.41
N ILE A 47 15.10 -0.34 4.34
CA ILE A 47 14.65 -1.50 5.10
C ILE A 47 14.42 -2.68 4.14
N PRO A 48 15.23 -3.74 4.17
CA PRO A 48 15.24 -4.76 3.11
C PRO A 48 13.98 -5.61 2.99
N ARG A 49 13.23 -5.83 4.09
CA ARG A 49 12.10 -6.78 4.11
C ARG A 49 10.72 -6.14 4.02
N VAL A 50 10.64 -4.83 4.04
CA VAL A 50 9.38 -4.12 3.81
C VAL A 50 9.06 -4.05 2.31
N HIS A 51 7.83 -3.72 1.96
CA HIS A 51 7.43 -3.69 0.57
C HIS A 51 7.94 -2.45 -0.18
N GLY A 52 8.11 -1.35 0.52
CA GLY A 52 8.81 -0.14 0.07
C GLY A 52 9.24 0.68 1.27
N SER A 53 10.37 1.37 1.17
CA SER A 53 10.84 2.30 2.19
C SER A 53 11.59 3.47 1.56
N ALA A 54 11.46 4.63 2.18
CA ALA A 54 12.20 5.82 1.80
C ALA A 54 12.54 6.69 3.01
N MET A 55 13.67 7.36 2.96
CA MET A 55 14.10 8.39 3.89
C MET A 55 14.12 9.74 3.17
N PHE A 56 13.54 10.74 3.79
CA PHE A 56 13.65 12.11 3.33
C PHE A 56 14.19 12.99 4.45
N THR A 57 15.29 13.67 4.17
CA THR A 57 15.98 14.55 5.11
C THR A 57 15.95 15.98 4.59
N ARG A 58 15.60 16.93 5.46
CA ARG A 58 15.61 18.35 5.17
C ARG A 58 16.19 19.10 6.37
N GLY A 59 17.47 19.45 6.27
CA GLY A 59 18.25 19.93 7.43
C GLY A 59 18.21 18.92 8.55
N GLN A 60 17.69 19.32 9.72
CA GLN A 60 17.51 18.44 10.87
C GLN A 60 16.25 17.57 10.82
N THR A 61 15.28 17.93 9.97
CA THR A 61 14.04 17.13 9.86
C THR A 61 14.30 15.87 9.05
N GLN A 62 14.05 14.70 9.66
CA GLN A 62 14.28 13.39 9.05
C GLN A 62 13.07 12.49 9.25
N ILE A 63 12.55 11.95 8.14
CA ILE A 63 11.38 11.05 8.11
C ILE A 63 11.75 9.77 7.37
N CYS A 64 11.45 8.64 7.98
CA CYS A 64 11.44 7.34 7.33
C CYS A 64 9.99 6.93 7.08
N ASP A 65 9.66 6.59 5.84
CA ASP A 65 8.34 6.06 5.48
C ASP A 65 8.45 4.62 5.01
N VAL A 66 7.49 3.81 5.41
CA VAL A 66 7.41 2.38 5.08
C VAL A 66 6.04 2.05 4.52
N VAL A 67 6.02 1.43 3.35
CA VAL A 67 4.81 0.98 2.68
C VAL A 67 4.61 -0.53 2.85
N THR A 68 3.40 -0.91 3.20
CA THR A 68 2.91 -2.28 3.22
C THR A 68 1.75 -2.42 2.23
N LEU A 69 1.82 -3.44 1.38
CA LEU A 69 0.78 -3.83 0.43
C LEU A 69 0.07 -5.09 0.94
N ALA A 70 -1.24 -5.15 0.77
CA ALA A 70 -2.06 -6.28 1.19
C ALA A 70 -3.23 -6.49 0.22
N PRO A 71 -3.91 -7.67 0.24
CA PRO A 71 -5.14 -7.86 -0.52
C PRO A 71 -6.24 -6.89 -0.10
N LEU A 72 -7.24 -6.69 -0.97
CA LEU A 72 -8.38 -5.79 -0.71
C LEU A 72 -9.24 -6.20 0.49
N SER A 73 -9.20 -7.45 0.92
CA SER A 73 -9.84 -7.89 2.17
C SER A 73 -9.27 -7.22 3.44
N GLU A 74 -8.06 -6.66 3.35
CA GLU A 74 -7.36 -5.99 4.46
C GLU A 74 -7.56 -4.46 4.47
N VAL A 75 -8.49 -3.91 3.67
CA VAL A 75 -8.82 -2.48 3.72
C VAL A 75 -9.36 -2.10 5.10
N GLN A 76 -9.07 -0.89 5.53
CA GLN A 76 -9.63 -0.38 6.78
C GLN A 76 -11.15 -0.25 6.64
N LYS A 77 -11.89 -0.90 7.54
CA LYS A 77 -13.32 -0.71 7.68
C LYS A 77 -13.58 0.55 8.50
N ILE A 78 -14.47 1.39 8.00
CA ILE A 78 -14.87 2.64 8.66
C ILE A 78 -16.30 2.44 9.17
N ASP A 79 -16.44 2.55 10.48
CA ASP A 79 -17.73 2.59 11.17
C ASP A 79 -17.98 4.03 11.60
N GLY A 80 -18.55 4.82 10.72
CA GLY A 80 -18.76 6.25 10.89
C GLY A 80 -20.20 6.67 10.60
N LEU A 81 -20.48 7.97 10.74
CA LEU A 81 -21.81 8.54 10.47
C LEU A 81 -22.11 8.67 8.97
N ASP A 82 -21.10 8.60 8.11
CA ASP A 82 -21.29 8.62 6.66
C ASP A 82 -21.40 7.18 6.14
N GLU A 83 -22.63 6.79 5.83
CA GLU A 83 -22.95 5.44 5.33
C GLU A 83 -22.36 5.16 3.93
N ASN A 84 -21.92 6.19 3.19
CA ASN A 84 -21.33 6.04 1.86
C ASN A 84 -19.85 5.66 1.92
N VAL A 85 -19.17 5.87 3.05
CA VAL A 85 -17.74 5.60 3.23
C VAL A 85 -17.57 4.49 4.24
N THR A 86 -17.61 3.24 3.77
CA THR A 86 -17.49 2.04 4.62
C THR A 86 -16.08 1.47 4.67
N THR A 87 -15.22 1.81 3.71
CA THR A 87 -13.86 1.27 3.61
C THR A 87 -12.87 2.33 3.18
N LYS A 88 -11.61 2.14 3.55
CA LYS A 88 -10.48 2.98 3.18
C LYS A 88 -9.33 2.11 2.69
N ARG A 89 -9.01 2.23 1.41
CA ARG A 89 -7.98 1.44 0.73
C ARG A 89 -6.56 1.96 1.00
N TYR A 90 -6.38 3.28 0.98
CA TYR A 90 -5.11 3.93 1.28
C TYR A 90 -5.15 4.50 2.69
N MET A 91 -4.20 4.09 3.52
CA MET A 91 -4.05 4.51 4.90
C MET A 91 -2.68 5.15 5.06
N HIS A 92 -2.64 6.37 5.56
CA HIS A 92 -1.40 7.04 5.90
C HIS A 92 -1.34 7.30 7.40
N GLN A 93 -0.40 6.67 8.09
CA GLN A 93 -0.14 6.85 9.51
C GLN A 93 1.11 7.71 9.68
N TYR A 94 1.05 8.65 10.58
CA TYR A 94 2.14 9.57 10.88
C TYR A 94 2.44 9.50 12.37
N ASN A 95 3.67 9.15 12.71
CA ASN A 95 4.16 9.04 14.09
C ASN A 95 5.16 10.15 14.38
N PHE A 96 4.92 10.82 15.51
CA PHE A 96 5.76 11.93 15.99
C PHE A 96 6.18 11.67 17.43
N PRO A 97 7.12 10.74 17.65
CA PRO A 97 7.57 10.41 18.99
C PRO A 97 8.30 11.58 19.64
N SER A 98 8.23 11.67 20.97
CA SER A 98 8.81 12.78 21.73
C SER A 98 10.31 12.94 21.54
N TYR A 99 11.03 11.84 21.30
CA TYR A 99 12.47 11.90 21.06
C TYR A 99 12.84 12.71 19.80
N SER A 100 11.95 12.78 18.81
CA SER A 100 12.19 13.52 17.56
C SER A 100 12.44 15.03 17.76
N VAL A 101 12.02 15.56 18.89
CA VAL A 101 12.24 16.95 19.32
C VAL A 101 13.05 17.05 20.63
N GLY A 102 13.71 15.96 21.03
CA GLY A 102 14.52 15.91 22.25
C GLY A 102 13.71 15.95 23.56
N GLU A 103 12.42 15.61 23.52
CA GLU A 103 11.56 15.60 24.71
C GLU A 103 11.40 14.20 25.27
N THR A 104 11.21 14.11 26.57
CA THR A 104 10.83 12.89 27.29
C THR A 104 9.35 12.96 27.66
N LYS A 105 8.53 12.10 27.05
CA LYS A 105 7.09 11.97 27.34
C LYS A 105 6.70 10.49 27.35
N PRO A 106 5.67 10.10 28.11
CA PRO A 106 5.10 8.76 28.00
C PRO A 106 4.61 8.52 26.57
N SER A 107 4.89 7.32 26.03
CA SER A 107 4.30 6.89 24.76
C SER A 107 2.81 6.65 24.96
N ARG A 108 1.99 7.37 24.24
CA ARG A 108 0.52 7.26 24.22
C ARG A 108 0.08 7.09 22.76
N GLY A 109 -1.20 6.83 22.55
CA GLY A 109 -1.77 6.83 21.20
C GLY A 109 -1.60 8.18 20.48
N PRO A 110 -1.83 8.24 19.15
CA PRO A 110 -1.58 9.42 18.33
C PRO A 110 -2.38 10.63 18.83
N GLY A 111 -1.72 11.77 18.96
CA GLY A 111 -2.33 13.03 19.30
C GLY A 111 -3.02 13.69 18.11
N ARG A 112 -3.80 14.77 18.34
CA ARG A 112 -4.51 15.51 17.28
C ARG A 112 -3.56 16.01 16.18
N ARG A 113 -2.34 16.41 16.53
CA ARG A 113 -1.32 16.86 15.59
C ARG A 113 -0.90 15.73 14.64
N GLU A 114 -0.66 14.55 15.18
CA GLU A 114 -0.27 13.38 14.39
C GLU A 114 -1.39 12.95 13.43
N ILE A 115 -2.64 12.94 13.90
CA ILE A 115 -3.81 12.65 13.09
C ILE A 115 -3.95 13.66 11.94
N GLY A 116 -3.84 14.97 12.24
CA GLY A 116 -3.95 16.04 11.25
C GLY A 116 -2.82 16.02 10.21
N HIS A 117 -1.58 15.78 10.64
CA HIS A 117 -0.43 15.66 9.73
C HIS A 117 -0.51 14.41 8.85
N GLY A 118 -0.93 13.28 9.40
CA GLY A 118 -1.19 12.07 8.63
C GLY A 118 -2.28 12.27 7.58
N ALA A 119 -3.39 12.91 7.97
CA ALA A 119 -4.50 13.22 7.06
C ALA A 119 -4.08 14.18 5.93
N LEU A 120 -3.17 15.12 6.20
CA LEU A 120 -2.63 16.01 5.17
C LEU A 120 -1.79 15.24 4.14
N ALA A 121 -0.86 14.41 4.60
CA ALA A 121 0.00 13.61 3.72
C ALA A 121 -0.82 12.59 2.92
N GLU A 122 -1.83 11.97 3.54
CA GLU A 122 -2.77 11.09 2.86
C GLU A 122 -3.52 11.81 1.74
N ARG A 123 -4.13 12.95 2.05
CA ARG A 123 -4.86 13.77 1.06
C ARG A 123 -3.96 14.22 -0.09
N ALA A 124 -2.69 14.51 0.21
CA ALA A 124 -1.72 14.92 -0.79
C ALA A 124 -1.45 13.85 -1.86
N LEU A 125 -1.49 12.57 -1.48
CA LEU A 125 -1.14 11.44 -2.35
C LEU A 125 -2.36 10.77 -3.00
N LEU A 126 -3.55 10.87 -2.41
CA LEU A 126 -4.77 10.27 -2.95
C LEU A 126 -5.02 10.53 -4.45
N PRO A 127 -4.85 11.77 -4.97
CA PRO A 127 -5.15 12.06 -6.39
C PRO A 127 -4.22 11.36 -7.37
N VAL A 128 -3.02 10.96 -6.94
CA VAL A 128 -2.01 10.33 -7.79
C VAL A 128 -1.97 8.80 -7.68
N LEU A 129 -2.73 8.21 -6.76
CA LEU A 129 -2.81 6.76 -6.64
C LEU A 129 -3.53 6.14 -7.84
N PRO A 130 -3.15 4.92 -8.24
CA PRO A 130 -3.84 4.14 -9.26
C PRO A 130 -5.24 3.75 -8.79
N SER A 131 -6.13 3.44 -9.73
CA SER A 131 -7.46 2.88 -9.42
C SER A 131 -7.35 1.48 -8.80
N VAL A 132 -8.46 0.94 -8.30
CA VAL A 132 -8.50 -0.43 -7.76
C VAL A 132 -8.29 -1.45 -8.86
N GLU A 133 -8.80 -1.18 -10.05
CA GLU A 133 -8.69 -2.04 -11.22
C GLU A 133 -7.24 -2.11 -11.74
N GLU A 134 -6.51 -0.98 -11.68
CA GLU A 134 -5.11 -0.91 -12.11
C GLU A 134 -4.16 -1.53 -11.08
N PHE A 135 -4.49 -1.41 -9.79
CA PHE A 135 -3.63 -1.87 -8.70
C PHE A 135 -4.47 -2.37 -7.51
N PRO A 136 -4.89 -3.64 -7.50
CA PRO A 136 -5.88 -4.19 -6.56
C PRO A 136 -5.30 -4.49 -5.17
N TYR A 137 -4.63 -3.52 -4.56
CA TYR A 137 -4.04 -3.64 -3.23
C TYR A 137 -4.64 -2.64 -2.24
N ALA A 138 -4.80 -3.06 -1.00
CA ALA A 138 -4.83 -2.17 0.15
C ALA A 138 -3.40 -1.67 0.40
N ILE A 139 -3.24 -0.37 0.62
CA ILE A 139 -1.95 0.31 0.75
C ILE A 139 -1.89 0.99 2.12
N ARG A 140 -0.87 0.68 2.90
CA ARG A 140 -0.59 1.33 4.18
C ARG A 140 0.80 1.94 4.15
N ALA A 141 0.88 3.27 4.29
CA ALA A 141 2.09 4.03 4.50
C ALA A 141 2.21 4.41 5.99
N VAL A 142 3.38 4.26 6.55
CA VAL A 142 3.69 4.63 7.94
C VAL A 142 4.93 5.50 7.95
N SER A 143 4.76 6.78 8.28
CA SER A 143 5.85 7.74 8.42
C SER A 143 6.29 7.85 9.86
N GLU A 144 7.56 7.52 10.13
CA GLU A 144 8.22 7.67 11.42
C GLU A 144 9.12 8.90 11.42
N THR A 145 8.89 9.81 12.34
CA THR A 145 9.71 11.01 12.52
C THR A 145 10.93 10.70 13.40
N PHE A 146 12.13 10.74 12.83
CA PHE A 146 13.37 10.51 13.59
C PHE A 146 13.88 11.80 14.23
N GLU A 147 13.85 12.90 13.50
CA GLU A 147 14.19 14.24 14.00
C GLU A 147 13.29 15.30 13.36
N SER A 148 12.96 16.36 14.09
CA SER A 148 12.08 17.42 13.59
C SER A 148 12.54 18.79 14.03
N ASN A 149 12.71 19.68 13.04
CA ASN A 149 12.85 21.13 13.22
C ASN A 149 11.92 21.89 12.25
N GLY A 150 10.62 21.60 12.33
CA GLY A 150 9.58 22.24 11.52
C GLY A 150 9.30 21.57 10.18
N SER A 151 8.05 21.71 9.74
CA SER A 151 7.50 21.22 8.47
C SER A 151 7.65 19.71 8.21
N THR A 152 7.49 18.91 9.25
CA THR A 152 7.70 17.47 9.24
C THR A 152 6.67 16.74 8.37
N SER A 153 5.41 17.22 8.35
CA SER A 153 4.36 16.62 7.48
C SER A 153 4.68 16.72 5.98
N MET A 154 5.40 17.77 5.57
CA MET A 154 5.83 17.91 4.18
C MET A 154 6.96 16.95 3.82
N ALA A 155 7.88 16.72 4.76
CA ALA A 155 8.90 15.68 4.62
C ALA A 155 8.26 14.28 4.57
N SER A 156 7.22 14.02 5.38
CA SER A 156 6.41 12.80 5.34
C SER A 156 5.78 12.57 3.95
N THR A 157 5.20 13.61 3.35
CA THR A 157 4.63 13.52 1.99
C THR A 157 5.69 13.12 0.95
N CYS A 158 6.88 13.72 1.00
CA CYS A 158 7.98 13.39 0.10
C CYS A 158 8.47 11.94 0.31
N ALA A 159 8.70 11.53 1.56
CA ALA A 159 9.12 10.17 1.89
C ALA A 159 8.08 9.14 1.44
N SER A 160 6.79 9.37 1.73
CA SER A 160 5.71 8.46 1.35
C SER A 160 5.55 8.35 -0.17
N CYS A 161 5.70 9.45 -0.90
CA CYS A 161 5.69 9.41 -2.36
C CYS A 161 6.77 8.46 -2.90
N MET A 162 8.00 8.59 -2.40
CA MET A 162 9.12 7.74 -2.82
C MET A 162 8.97 6.29 -2.34
N SER A 163 8.47 6.05 -1.13
CA SER A 163 8.25 4.69 -0.61
C SER A 163 7.15 3.95 -1.38
N LEU A 164 6.09 4.65 -1.82
CA LEU A 164 5.08 4.11 -2.73
C LEU A 164 5.68 3.71 -4.08
N MET A 165 6.51 4.57 -4.67
CA MET A 165 7.24 4.28 -5.91
C MET A 165 8.17 3.08 -5.75
N ALA A 166 8.90 3.00 -4.63
CA ALA A 166 9.79 1.90 -4.30
C ALA A 166 9.04 0.58 -4.05
N ALA A 167 7.80 0.64 -3.56
CA ALA A 167 6.93 -0.52 -3.40
C ALA A 167 6.37 -1.06 -4.73
N GLY A 168 6.53 -0.32 -5.83
CA GLY A 168 5.95 -0.68 -7.13
C GLY A 168 4.50 -0.22 -7.29
N VAL A 169 4.03 0.74 -6.48
CA VAL A 169 2.73 1.37 -6.69
C VAL A 169 2.82 2.31 -7.88
N PRO A 170 2.06 2.11 -8.97
CA PRO A 170 2.16 2.92 -10.18
C PRO A 170 1.43 4.26 -9.99
N ILE A 171 2.00 5.14 -9.14
CA ILE A 171 1.47 6.48 -8.95
C ILE A 171 1.54 7.26 -10.26
N LYS A 172 0.52 8.06 -10.53
CA LYS A 172 0.40 8.81 -11.80
C LYS A 172 1.48 9.87 -11.97
N LYS A 173 1.87 10.54 -10.88
CA LYS A 173 2.88 11.59 -10.85
C LYS A 173 3.53 11.68 -9.47
N MET A 174 4.78 12.12 -9.45
CA MET A 174 5.50 12.41 -8.21
C MET A 174 4.88 13.61 -7.51
N VAL A 175 4.82 13.55 -6.17
CA VAL A 175 4.29 14.60 -5.30
C VAL A 175 5.36 15.01 -4.31
N ALA A 176 5.63 16.32 -4.22
CA ALA A 176 6.45 16.89 -3.16
C ALA A 176 5.63 17.85 -2.29
N GLY A 177 6.12 18.09 -1.08
CA GLY A 177 5.56 19.04 -0.15
C GLY A 177 6.60 19.99 0.43
N ILE A 178 6.22 21.25 0.62
CA ILE A 178 7.05 22.27 1.28
C ILE A 178 6.15 23.21 2.09
N SER A 179 6.74 23.87 3.10
CA SER A 179 6.07 24.97 3.81
C SER A 179 6.72 26.30 3.45
N CYS A 180 5.92 27.35 3.52
CA CYS A 180 6.41 28.71 3.64
C CYS A 180 5.77 29.39 4.86
N GLY A 181 6.46 30.39 5.38
CA GLY A 181 6.01 31.20 6.49
C GLY A 181 5.88 32.65 6.11
N LEU A 182 5.25 33.41 7.00
CA LEU A 182 5.07 34.84 6.87
C LEU A 182 5.55 35.55 8.12
N VAL A 183 6.24 36.63 7.94
CA VAL A 183 6.53 37.61 9.00
C VAL A 183 6.07 38.98 8.50
N THR A 184 5.12 39.58 9.22
CA THR A 184 4.55 40.91 8.89
C THR A 184 5.19 41.99 9.74
N GLY A 185 5.30 43.20 9.22
CA GLY A 185 5.76 44.41 9.91
C GLY A 185 4.61 45.25 10.48
N GLU A 186 4.73 46.56 10.32
CA GLU A 186 3.75 47.53 10.86
C GLU A 186 2.61 47.85 9.90
N THR A 187 2.80 47.61 8.60
CA THR A 187 1.82 47.85 7.54
C THR A 187 1.53 46.58 6.77
N ASP A 188 0.46 46.56 5.99
CA ASP A 188 0.06 45.41 5.18
C ASP A 188 1.07 45.13 4.03
N ASP A 189 1.82 46.10 3.61
CA ASP A 189 2.87 45.99 2.57
C ASP A 189 4.26 45.66 3.15
N ASP A 190 4.41 45.71 4.50
CA ASP A 190 5.66 45.36 5.18
C ASP A 190 5.60 43.90 5.63
N TYR A 191 5.92 42.98 4.71
CA TYR A 191 5.95 41.57 4.98
C TYR A 191 7.05 40.84 4.21
N LEU A 192 7.42 39.67 4.72
CA LEU A 192 8.31 38.72 4.03
C LEU A 192 7.74 37.31 4.07
N VAL A 193 7.70 36.65 2.91
CA VAL A 193 7.39 35.23 2.77
C VAL A 193 8.70 34.44 2.81
N LEU A 194 8.78 33.45 3.72
CA LEU A 194 9.96 32.60 3.92
C LEU A 194 9.73 31.22 3.33
N THR A 195 10.60 30.76 2.45
CA THR A 195 10.53 29.39 1.93
C THR A 195 11.18 28.42 2.93
N ASP A 196 10.55 27.23 3.16
CA ASP A 196 11.05 26.18 4.04
C ASP A 196 11.33 26.65 5.47
N ILE A 197 10.28 26.95 6.20
CA ILE A 197 10.41 27.43 7.60
C ILE A 197 10.85 26.32 8.56
N GLN A 198 11.64 26.73 9.55
CA GLN A 198 12.04 25.93 10.70
C GLN A 198 11.20 26.26 11.92
N GLY A 199 11.37 25.47 13.02
CA GLY A 199 10.54 25.58 14.22
C GLY A 199 10.50 26.95 14.85
N LEU A 200 11.61 27.73 14.89
CA LEU A 200 11.63 29.10 15.43
C LEU A 200 10.85 30.08 14.55
N GLU A 201 10.88 29.89 13.24
CA GLU A 201 10.17 30.73 12.27
C GLU A 201 8.68 30.44 12.28
N ASP A 202 8.29 29.16 12.43
CA ASP A 202 6.89 28.77 12.68
C ASP A 202 6.41 29.39 14.02
N PHE A 203 7.18 29.27 15.10
CA PHE A 203 6.75 29.71 16.43
C PHE A 203 6.58 31.24 16.51
N PHE A 204 7.49 32.02 15.91
CA PHE A 204 7.50 33.48 15.97
C PHE A 204 6.89 34.17 14.75
N GLY A 205 6.64 33.43 13.66
CA GLY A 205 6.00 33.94 12.47
C GLY A 205 4.47 34.09 12.61
N ASP A 206 3.84 34.52 11.53
CA ASP A 206 2.43 34.87 11.48
C ASP A 206 1.61 33.87 10.63
N MET A 207 2.29 33.04 9.83
CA MET A 207 1.68 32.01 9.01
C MET A 207 2.61 30.80 8.87
N ASP A 208 2.04 29.58 8.91
CA ASP A 208 2.61 28.33 8.40
C ASP A 208 1.71 27.83 7.27
N PHE A 209 2.21 27.96 6.04
CA PHE A 209 1.48 27.62 4.81
C PHE A 209 2.14 26.44 4.14
N LYS A 210 1.48 25.29 4.17
CA LYS A 210 1.96 24.02 3.63
C LYS A 210 1.27 23.72 2.31
N VAL A 211 2.03 23.41 1.29
CA VAL A 211 1.51 23.09 -0.04
C VAL A 211 2.17 21.81 -0.55
N THR A 212 1.34 20.89 -0.98
CA THR A 212 1.76 19.67 -1.67
C THR A 212 1.26 19.68 -3.11
N GLY A 213 1.97 19.02 -4.00
CA GLY A 213 1.52 18.90 -5.38
C GLY A 213 2.54 18.28 -6.30
N THR A 214 2.09 18.10 -7.53
CA THR A 214 2.86 17.63 -8.68
C THR A 214 3.43 18.84 -9.45
N HIS A 215 4.07 18.59 -10.59
CA HIS A 215 4.44 19.66 -11.54
C HIS A 215 3.22 20.40 -12.09
N ASP A 216 2.09 19.71 -12.26
CA ASP A 216 0.90 20.28 -12.91
C ASP A 216 0.02 21.07 -11.98
N GLY A 217 -0.02 20.71 -10.69
CA GLY A 217 -0.95 21.35 -9.77
C GLY A 217 -0.79 20.97 -8.31
N ILE A 218 -1.60 21.58 -7.49
CA ILE A 218 -1.64 21.40 -6.03
C ILE A 218 -2.56 20.21 -5.71
N THR A 219 -2.11 19.34 -4.81
CA THR A 219 -2.90 18.19 -4.35
C THR A 219 -3.48 18.41 -2.95
N ALA A 220 -2.81 19.15 -2.08
CA ALA A 220 -3.34 19.54 -0.79
C ALA A 220 -2.70 20.83 -0.26
N ILE A 221 -3.44 21.56 0.56
CA ILE A 221 -3.00 22.76 1.27
C ILE A 221 -3.41 22.64 2.73
N GLN A 222 -2.53 23.09 3.63
CA GLN A 222 -2.86 23.39 5.01
C GLN A 222 -2.29 24.77 5.34
N MET A 223 -3.11 25.62 5.93
CA MET A 223 -2.71 26.96 6.37
C MET A 223 -3.06 27.13 7.85
N ASP A 224 -2.08 27.58 8.61
CA ASP A 224 -2.22 28.03 9.99
C ASP A 224 -1.80 29.50 10.07
N ILE A 225 -2.70 30.40 10.47
CA ILE A 225 -2.47 31.83 10.56
C ILE A 225 -2.68 32.30 11.99
N LYS A 226 -1.82 33.24 12.41
CA LYS A 226 -1.85 33.87 13.75
C LYS A 226 -2.27 35.32 13.68
N ILE A 227 -2.68 35.79 12.51
CA ILE A 227 -3.18 37.13 12.22
C ILE A 227 -4.60 37.08 11.66
N HIS A 228 -5.28 38.20 11.54
CA HIS A 228 -6.72 38.25 11.21
C HIS A 228 -7.04 37.91 9.73
N GLY A 229 -6.07 37.79 8.87
CA GLY A 229 -6.24 37.43 7.48
C GLY A 229 -4.99 37.63 6.66
N LEU A 230 -5.02 37.21 5.43
CA LEU A 230 -3.93 37.36 4.44
C LEU A 230 -4.42 38.22 3.29
N THR A 231 -3.57 39.09 2.80
CA THR A 231 -3.85 39.80 1.56
C THR A 231 -3.63 38.90 0.34
N ARG A 232 -4.27 39.21 -0.76
CA ARG A 232 -4.14 38.44 -2.01
C ARG A 232 -2.67 38.34 -2.49
N PRO A 233 -1.86 39.41 -2.48
CA PRO A 233 -0.43 39.34 -2.84
C PRO A 233 0.37 38.33 -2.01
N ILE A 234 0.14 38.27 -0.69
CA ILE A 234 0.79 37.30 0.19
C ILE A 234 0.48 35.85 -0.22
N VAL A 235 -0.78 35.56 -0.53
CA VAL A 235 -1.20 34.21 -0.94
C VAL A 235 -0.62 33.85 -2.31
N GLU A 236 -0.64 34.78 -3.27
CA GLU A 236 -0.06 34.57 -4.60
C GLU A 236 1.46 34.31 -4.51
N GLU A 237 2.18 35.09 -3.72
CA GLU A 237 3.61 34.88 -3.49
C GLU A 237 3.90 33.54 -2.79
N ALA A 238 3.15 33.19 -1.77
CA ALA A 238 3.30 31.92 -1.05
C ALA A 238 3.09 30.71 -1.99
N ILE A 239 2.08 30.76 -2.86
CA ILE A 239 1.81 29.71 -3.85
C ILE A 239 2.94 29.64 -4.88
N ALA A 240 3.46 30.78 -5.38
CA ALA A 240 4.54 30.81 -6.34
C ALA A 240 5.83 30.21 -5.74
N ARG A 241 6.25 30.69 -4.57
CA ARG A 241 7.46 30.19 -3.86
C ARG A 241 7.37 28.70 -3.54
N THR A 242 6.22 28.23 -3.07
CA THR A 242 6.04 26.81 -2.78
C THR A 242 6.02 25.96 -4.05
N ARG A 243 5.58 26.49 -5.19
CA ARG A 243 5.67 25.80 -6.49
C ARG A 243 7.12 25.60 -6.92
N GLU A 244 7.91 26.66 -6.93
CA GLU A 244 9.34 26.62 -7.28
C GLU A 244 10.09 25.61 -6.39
N ALA A 245 9.87 25.69 -5.09
CA ALA A 245 10.50 24.79 -4.12
C ALA A 245 10.09 23.31 -4.32
N ARG A 246 8.81 23.03 -4.61
CA ARG A 246 8.34 21.65 -4.88
C ARG A 246 8.94 21.07 -6.15
N VAL A 247 8.98 21.87 -7.23
CA VAL A 247 9.60 21.46 -8.49
C VAL A 247 11.07 21.13 -8.25
N TYR A 248 11.81 22.00 -7.57
CA TYR A 248 13.20 21.74 -7.20
C TYR A 248 13.37 20.45 -6.39
N ILE A 249 12.51 20.20 -5.38
CA ILE A 249 12.57 18.99 -4.58
C ILE A 249 12.33 17.74 -5.43
N MET A 250 11.36 17.76 -6.34
CA MET A 250 11.07 16.64 -7.23
C MET A 250 12.22 16.38 -8.20
N ASP A 251 12.72 17.41 -8.88
CA ASP A 251 13.67 17.25 -9.99
C ASP A 251 15.10 17.03 -9.51
N GLU A 252 15.51 17.72 -8.45
CA GLU A 252 16.91 17.71 -8.00
C GLU A 252 17.20 16.75 -6.84
N VAL A 253 16.16 16.25 -6.16
CA VAL A 253 16.36 15.41 -4.97
C VAL A 253 15.62 14.08 -5.09
N MET A 254 14.30 14.08 -5.22
CA MET A 254 13.51 12.87 -5.21
C MET A 254 13.75 12.01 -6.46
N SER A 255 13.82 12.64 -7.65
CA SER A 255 14.06 11.91 -8.91
C SER A 255 15.44 11.22 -8.96
N LYS A 256 16.44 11.78 -8.24
CA LYS A 256 17.78 11.15 -8.13
C LYS A 256 17.76 9.90 -7.25
N ALA A 257 16.88 9.84 -6.28
CA ALA A 257 16.67 8.65 -5.45
C ALA A 257 15.81 7.60 -6.15
N ILE A 258 14.72 8.04 -6.77
CA ILE A 258 13.82 7.20 -7.57
C ILE A 258 13.07 8.06 -8.60
N ALA A 259 13.36 7.85 -9.88
CA ALA A 259 12.81 8.67 -10.96
C ALA A 259 11.39 8.23 -11.36
N GLU A 260 11.12 6.92 -11.35
CA GLU A 260 9.85 6.31 -11.76
C GLU A 260 9.43 5.22 -10.78
N PRO A 261 8.14 4.94 -10.64
CA PRO A 261 7.67 3.78 -9.88
C PRO A 261 8.28 2.49 -10.43
N ARG A 262 8.62 1.57 -9.55
CA ARG A 262 9.10 0.24 -9.96
C ARG A 262 8.01 -0.49 -10.74
N LYS A 263 8.42 -1.23 -11.76
CA LYS A 263 7.49 -1.98 -12.64
C LYS A 263 6.82 -3.15 -11.95
N GLU A 264 7.50 -3.73 -10.95
CA GLU A 264 6.99 -4.86 -10.18
C GLU A 264 7.00 -4.51 -8.69
N VAL A 265 6.04 -5.10 -7.96
CA VAL A 265 6.04 -5.03 -6.50
C VAL A 265 7.27 -5.77 -5.95
N ASN A 266 7.73 -5.32 -4.77
CA ASN A 266 8.87 -5.93 -4.09
C ASN A 266 8.68 -7.46 -3.91
N GLN A 267 9.77 -8.20 -3.91
CA GLN A 267 9.73 -9.67 -3.74
C GLN A 267 9.04 -10.13 -2.44
N TRP A 268 9.03 -9.30 -1.41
CA TRP A 268 8.37 -9.56 -0.13
C TRP A 268 6.90 -9.14 -0.11
N ALA A 269 6.49 -8.32 -1.07
CA ALA A 269 5.09 -7.94 -1.22
C ALA A 269 4.27 -9.12 -1.76
N PRO A 270 3.03 -9.30 -1.28
CA PRO A 270 2.15 -10.29 -1.85
C PRO A 270 1.86 -9.95 -3.32
N LYS A 271 1.93 -10.95 -4.19
CA LYS A 271 1.53 -10.85 -5.60
C LYS A 271 0.07 -11.21 -5.70
N ILE A 272 -0.68 -10.49 -6.52
CA ILE A 272 -2.10 -10.74 -6.76
C ILE A 272 -2.27 -11.08 -8.23
N GLU A 273 -2.86 -12.25 -8.50
CA GLU A 273 -3.33 -12.62 -9.83
C GLU A 273 -4.86 -12.68 -9.80
N GLN A 274 -5.48 -12.10 -10.83
CA GLN A 274 -6.93 -12.09 -10.98
C GLN A 274 -7.36 -12.99 -12.12
N ILE A 275 -8.40 -13.78 -11.87
CA ILE A 275 -9.09 -14.56 -12.88
C ILE A 275 -10.59 -14.28 -12.77
N THR A 276 -11.33 -14.48 -13.85
CA THR A 276 -12.79 -14.38 -13.85
C THR A 276 -13.37 -15.77 -14.02
N ILE A 277 -14.34 -16.13 -13.20
CA ILE A 277 -15.10 -17.37 -13.29
C ILE A 277 -16.58 -17.06 -13.54
N ASP A 278 -17.34 -18.05 -14.03
CA ASP A 278 -18.79 -17.93 -14.13
C ASP A 278 -19.38 -17.71 -12.73
N PRO A 279 -20.19 -16.65 -12.48
CA PRO A 279 -20.82 -16.40 -11.18
C PRO A 279 -21.63 -17.61 -10.65
N ASN A 280 -22.22 -18.42 -11.55
CA ASN A 280 -22.94 -19.64 -11.17
C ASN A 280 -22.03 -20.73 -10.59
N LYS A 281 -20.71 -20.64 -10.82
CA LYS A 281 -19.69 -21.59 -10.32
C LYS A 281 -19.04 -21.13 -9.01
N ILE A 282 -19.34 -19.94 -8.49
CA ILE A 282 -18.81 -19.44 -7.21
C ILE A 282 -19.12 -20.44 -6.10
N GLY A 283 -20.34 -20.96 -6.06
CA GLY A 283 -20.75 -21.98 -5.09
C GLY A 283 -19.89 -23.26 -5.10
N ASP A 284 -19.41 -23.68 -6.28
CA ASP A 284 -18.53 -24.83 -6.44
C ASP A 284 -17.13 -24.56 -5.85
N VAL A 285 -16.60 -23.34 -6.08
CA VAL A 285 -15.29 -22.93 -5.58
C VAL A 285 -15.31 -22.74 -4.07
N VAL A 286 -16.35 -22.11 -3.53
CA VAL A 286 -16.53 -21.93 -2.08
C VAL A 286 -16.78 -23.26 -1.39
N GLY A 287 -17.64 -24.10 -1.97
CA GLY A 287 -18.05 -25.38 -1.39
C GLY A 287 -18.98 -25.23 -0.19
N GLN A 288 -19.49 -26.36 0.33
CA GLN A 288 -20.36 -26.35 1.52
C GLN A 288 -19.64 -25.74 2.72
N LYS A 289 -20.20 -24.66 3.26
CA LYS A 289 -19.63 -23.91 4.42
C LYS A 289 -18.15 -23.50 4.23
N GLY A 290 -17.74 -23.22 2.99
CA GLY A 290 -16.38 -22.81 2.68
C GLY A 290 -15.35 -23.95 2.62
N LYS A 291 -15.75 -25.22 2.61
CA LYS A 291 -14.83 -26.36 2.70
C LYS A 291 -13.84 -26.39 1.56
N THR A 292 -14.30 -26.21 0.30
CA THR A 292 -13.43 -26.30 -0.90
C THR A 292 -12.41 -25.17 -0.93
N ILE A 293 -12.84 -23.92 -0.73
CA ILE A 293 -11.91 -22.77 -0.74
C ILE A 293 -10.88 -22.86 0.39
N ASN A 294 -11.30 -23.28 1.60
CA ASN A 294 -10.38 -23.45 2.72
C ASN A 294 -9.36 -24.57 2.47
N GLU A 295 -9.74 -25.61 1.73
CA GLU A 295 -8.82 -26.68 1.34
C GLU A 295 -7.79 -26.20 0.31
N ILE A 296 -8.21 -25.40 -0.68
CA ILE A 296 -7.27 -24.76 -1.63
C ILE A 296 -6.27 -23.89 -0.87
N ILE A 297 -6.76 -23.04 0.04
CA ILE A 297 -5.93 -22.17 0.88
C ILE A 297 -4.94 -23.01 1.73
N ALA A 298 -5.40 -24.08 2.36
CA ALA A 298 -4.55 -24.94 3.19
C ALA A 298 -3.46 -25.66 2.38
N ARG A 299 -3.76 -26.10 1.15
CA ARG A 299 -2.82 -26.81 0.27
C ARG A 299 -1.78 -25.88 -0.37
N THR A 300 -2.10 -24.60 -0.56
CA THR A 300 -1.27 -23.66 -1.32
C THR A 300 -0.68 -22.53 -0.48
N GLY A 301 -1.30 -22.22 0.67
CA GLY A 301 -0.86 -21.11 1.53
C GLY A 301 -1.22 -19.71 1.01
N VAL A 302 -2.03 -19.61 -0.06
CA VAL A 302 -2.49 -18.34 -0.62
C VAL A 302 -3.74 -17.82 0.09
N LYS A 303 -4.05 -16.53 -0.09
CA LYS A 303 -5.37 -15.96 0.23
C LYS A 303 -6.19 -15.86 -1.05
N ILE A 304 -7.49 -16.12 -0.97
CA ILE A 304 -8.42 -16.10 -2.11
C ILE A 304 -9.61 -15.23 -1.73
N ASP A 305 -9.86 -14.19 -2.52
CA ASP A 305 -11.03 -13.33 -2.40
C ASP A 305 -11.89 -13.49 -3.67
N ILE A 306 -13.20 -13.66 -3.50
CA ILE A 306 -14.15 -13.84 -4.61
C ILE A 306 -15.24 -12.78 -4.47
N THR A 307 -15.51 -12.05 -5.55
CA THR A 307 -16.60 -11.09 -5.63
C THR A 307 -17.84 -11.70 -6.29
N ASP A 308 -19.02 -11.13 -6.05
CA ASP A 308 -20.29 -11.67 -6.53
C ASP A 308 -20.43 -11.69 -8.07
N ASP A 309 -19.63 -10.89 -8.78
CA ASP A 309 -19.53 -10.84 -10.24
C ASP A 309 -18.59 -11.91 -10.84
N GLY A 310 -17.98 -12.74 -10.01
CA GLY A 310 -17.10 -13.82 -10.42
C GLY A 310 -15.63 -13.44 -10.58
N ALA A 311 -15.20 -12.25 -10.16
CA ALA A 311 -13.79 -11.93 -10.10
C ALA A 311 -13.14 -12.63 -8.89
N VAL A 312 -12.08 -13.39 -9.15
CA VAL A 312 -11.32 -14.13 -8.13
C VAL A 312 -9.91 -13.56 -8.07
N SER A 313 -9.53 -13.05 -6.91
CA SER A 313 -8.19 -12.55 -6.62
C SER A 313 -7.44 -13.58 -5.77
N VAL A 314 -6.34 -14.11 -6.31
CA VAL A 314 -5.45 -15.05 -5.63
C VAL A 314 -4.17 -14.32 -5.22
N CYS A 315 -3.92 -14.26 -3.92
CA CYS A 315 -2.86 -13.46 -3.32
C CYS A 315 -1.86 -14.35 -2.55
N GLY A 316 -0.58 -14.20 -2.86
CA GLY A 316 0.50 -14.93 -2.17
C GLY A 316 1.87 -14.33 -2.46
N THR A 317 2.89 -14.79 -1.74
CA THR A 317 4.29 -14.37 -1.97
C THR A 317 4.99 -15.26 -3.00
N ASP A 318 4.53 -16.50 -3.16
CA ASP A 318 5.09 -17.49 -4.08
C ASP A 318 4.24 -17.60 -5.36
N LYS A 319 4.86 -17.35 -6.51
CA LYS A 319 4.21 -17.44 -7.83
C LYS A 319 3.73 -18.87 -8.16
N GLU A 320 4.47 -19.88 -7.74
CA GLU A 320 4.10 -21.28 -8.00
C GLU A 320 2.86 -21.68 -7.20
N ALA A 321 2.78 -21.23 -5.95
CA ALA A 321 1.62 -21.45 -5.09
C ALA A 321 0.35 -20.75 -5.66
N ILE A 322 0.50 -19.53 -6.17
CA ILE A 322 -0.59 -18.79 -6.83
C ILE A 322 -1.05 -19.53 -8.09
N ALA A 323 -0.13 -19.93 -8.97
CA ALA A 323 -0.46 -20.67 -10.20
C ALA A 323 -1.19 -21.98 -9.87
N LYS A 324 -0.71 -22.72 -8.86
CA LYS A 324 -1.35 -23.96 -8.41
C LYS A 324 -2.77 -23.73 -7.89
N ALA A 325 -3.01 -22.67 -7.13
CA ALA A 325 -4.35 -22.32 -6.65
C ALA A 325 -5.28 -21.95 -7.81
N ILE A 326 -4.78 -21.16 -8.77
CA ILE A 326 -5.54 -20.78 -9.98
C ILE A 326 -5.90 -22.01 -10.80
N ASP A 327 -4.98 -22.96 -10.97
CA ASP A 327 -5.24 -24.19 -11.69
C ASP A 327 -6.31 -25.04 -10.99
N MET A 328 -6.27 -25.15 -9.66
CA MET A 328 -7.32 -25.83 -8.88
C MET A 328 -8.69 -25.16 -9.09
N ILE A 329 -8.76 -23.81 -9.05
CA ILE A 329 -10.00 -23.08 -9.27
C ILE A 329 -10.51 -23.29 -10.71
N LYS A 330 -9.63 -23.23 -11.70
CA LYS A 330 -9.98 -23.50 -13.11
C LYS A 330 -10.53 -24.90 -13.31
N ILE A 331 -9.92 -25.92 -12.69
CA ILE A 331 -10.41 -27.29 -12.77
C ILE A 331 -11.82 -27.40 -12.16
N ILE A 332 -12.08 -26.73 -11.01
CA ILE A 332 -13.40 -26.77 -10.35
C ILE A 332 -14.47 -26.08 -11.19
N THR A 333 -14.13 -25.00 -11.89
CA THR A 333 -15.08 -24.15 -12.64
C THR A 333 -15.26 -24.57 -14.11
N THR A 334 -14.34 -25.39 -14.64
CA THR A 334 -14.43 -25.85 -16.04
C THR A 334 -15.44 -27.01 -16.15
N ASP A 335 -16.26 -26.98 -17.18
CA ASP A 335 -17.09 -28.13 -17.52
C ASP A 335 -16.21 -29.22 -18.17
N PHE A 336 -16.27 -30.41 -17.60
CA PHE A 336 -15.42 -31.52 -18.01
C PHE A 336 -15.85 -32.05 -19.39
N LYS A 337 -14.90 -32.06 -20.34
CA LYS A 337 -15.10 -32.62 -21.66
C LYS A 337 -14.49 -34.01 -21.74
N GLU A 338 -15.13 -34.90 -22.48
CA GLU A 338 -14.56 -36.21 -22.80
C GLU A 338 -13.20 -36.07 -23.46
N GLY A 339 -12.25 -36.92 -23.07
CA GLY A 339 -10.88 -36.90 -23.59
C GLY A 339 -9.89 -36.01 -22.82
N GLN A 340 -10.33 -35.17 -21.85
CA GLN A 340 -9.42 -34.41 -21.03
C GLN A 340 -8.65 -35.30 -20.05
N ILE A 341 -7.35 -34.99 -19.85
CA ILE A 341 -6.47 -35.72 -18.93
C ILE A 341 -6.31 -34.92 -17.65
N PHE A 342 -6.44 -35.61 -16.54
CA PHE A 342 -6.24 -35.06 -15.20
C PHE A 342 -5.20 -35.89 -14.43
N THR A 343 -4.51 -35.24 -13.49
CA THR A 343 -3.72 -35.92 -12.48
C THR A 343 -4.52 -35.88 -11.18
N GLY A 344 -4.72 -37.03 -10.55
CA GLY A 344 -5.49 -37.11 -9.31
C GLY A 344 -4.93 -38.15 -8.35
N THR A 345 -5.39 -38.12 -7.13
CA THR A 345 -4.97 -39.02 -6.04
C THR A 345 -6.07 -40.05 -5.75
N VAL A 346 -5.70 -41.29 -5.56
CA VAL A 346 -6.61 -42.36 -5.15
C VAL A 346 -7.07 -42.12 -3.71
N VAL A 347 -8.32 -41.74 -3.54
CA VAL A 347 -8.89 -41.45 -2.18
C VAL A 347 -9.75 -42.56 -1.62
N SER A 348 -10.26 -43.45 -2.46
CA SER A 348 -11.03 -44.61 -2.01
C SER A 348 -10.95 -45.75 -3.02
N ILE A 349 -10.85 -46.97 -2.55
CA ILE A 349 -10.86 -48.19 -3.35
C ILE A 349 -12.09 -49.01 -2.96
N LYS A 350 -12.79 -49.56 -3.97
CA LYS A 350 -13.93 -50.44 -3.86
C LYS A 350 -13.74 -51.65 -4.77
N GLU A 351 -14.45 -52.73 -4.55
CA GLU A 351 -14.37 -53.92 -5.40
C GLU A 351 -14.59 -53.65 -6.90
N PHE A 352 -15.43 -52.64 -7.22
CA PHE A 352 -15.78 -52.30 -8.60
C PHE A 352 -14.91 -51.20 -9.24
N GLY A 353 -13.98 -50.57 -8.49
CA GLY A 353 -13.13 -49.51 -9.00
C GLY A 353 -12.54 -48.60 -7.92
N ALA A 354 -11.80 -47.59 -8.36
CA ALA A 354 -11.18 -46.59 -7.51
C ALA A 354 -11.81 -45.21 -7.69
N PHE A 355 -11.86 -44.41 -6.64
CA PHE A 355 -12.24 -43.01 -6.67
C PHE A 355 -10.97 -42.18 -6.66
N ILE A 356 -10.89 -41.28 -7.63
CA ILE A 356 -9.73 -40.40 -7.86
C ILE A 356 -10.18 -38.97 -7.58
N GLU A 357 -9.56 -38.31 -6.59
CA GLU A 357 -9.72 -36.89 -6.37
C GLU A 357 -8.74 -36.14 -7.30
N PHE A 358 -9.25 -35.36 -8.22
CA PHE A 358 -8.48 -34.60 -9.21
C PHE A 358 -8.54 -33.09 -8.97
N ALA A 359 -9.40 -32.64 -8.07
CA ALA A 359 -9.43 -31.29 -7.50
C ALA A 359 -10.10 -31.36 -6.11
N PRO A 360 -9.86 -30.37 -5.23
CA PRO A 360 -10.46 -30.33 -3.90
C PRO A 360 -11.98 -30.53 -3.95
N GLY A 361 -12.47 -31.62 -3.30
CA GLY A 361 -13.88 -31.96 -3.27
C GLY A 361 -14.49 -32.45 -4.58
N LYS A 362 -13.69 -32.69 -5.63
CA LYS A 362 -14.14 -33.26 -6.92
C LYS A 362 -13.51 -34.64 -7.12
N GLU A 363 -14.34 -35.64 -7.10
CA GLU A 363 -13.94 -37.03 -7.30
C GLU A 363 -14.54 -37.59 -8.59
N GLY A 364 -13.80 -38.47 -9.25
CA GLY A 364 -14.30 -39.25 -10.35
C GLY A 364 -13.99 -40.75 -10.15
N MET A 365 -14.81 -41.63 -10.74
CA MET A 365 -14.68 -43.06 -10.60
C MET A 365 -13.92 -43.65 -11.78
N VAL A 366 -12.94 -44.49 -11.49
CA VAL A 366 -12.30 -45.38 -12.46
C VAL A 366 -12.83 -46.80 -12.19
N HIS A 367 -13.62 -47.32 -13.13
CA HIS A 367 -14.10 -48.72 -13.04
C HIS A 367 -12.93 -49.70 -13.16
N ILE A 368 -12.98 -50.86 -12.47
CA ILE A 368 -11.90 -51.86 -12.48
C ILE A 368 -11.44 -52.22 -13.90
N SER A 369 -12.32 -52.32 -14.89
CA SER A 369 -12.01 -52.61 -16.30
C SER A 369 -11.28 -51.44 -17.05
N LYS A 370 -11.13 -50.28 -16.39
CA LYS A 370 -10.51 -49.06 -16.96
C LYS A 370 -9.21 -48.70 -16.25
N ILE A 371 -8.74 -49.52 -15.30
CA ILE A 371 -7.49 -49.30 -14.56
C ILE A 371 -6.29 -49.77 -15.42
N ALA A 372 -6.31 -51.06 -15.87
CA ALA A 372 -5.22 -51.64 -16.62
C ALA A 372 -5.67 -52.19 -17.99
N LYS A 373 -4.74 -52.44 -18.88
CA LYS A 373 -5.00 -53.06 -20.19
C LYS A 373 -5.29 -54.55 -20.02
N GLU A 374 -4.67 -55.20 -19.03
CA GLU A 374 -4.88 -56.59 -18.68
C GLU A 374 -6.02 -56.73 -17.66
N ARG A 375 -6.61 -57.89 -17.61
CA ARG A 375 -7.69 -58.18 -16.64
C ARG A 375 -7.10 -58.33 -15.26
N ILE A 376 -7.53 -57.47 -14.34
CA ILE A 376 -7.18 -57.52 -12.92
C ILE A 376 -8.32 -58.15 -12.12
N GLU A 377 -8.02 -58.92 -11.09
CA GLU A 377 -9.00 -59.55 -10.20
C GLU A 377 -9.40 -58.59 -9.08
N HIS A 378 -8.44 -57.87 -8.50
CA HIS A 378 -8.68 -56.89 -7.44
C HIS A 378 -8.07 -55.55 -7.80
N VAL A 379 -8.71 -54.45 -7.39
CA VAL A 379 -8.23 -53.08 -7.64
C VAL A 379 -6.93 -52.81 -6.89
N GLU A 380 -6.82 -53.39 -5.68
CA GLU A 380 -5.65 -53.28 -4.80
C GLU A 380 -4.39 -53.93 -5.37
N ASP A 381 -4.50 -54.82 -6.38
CA ASP A 381 -3.35 -55.40 -7.08
C ASP A 381 -2.55 -54.36 -7.89
N VAL A 382 -3.20 -53.23 -8.25
CA VAL A 382 -2.63 -52.23 -9.15
C VAL A 382 -2.60 -50.84 -8.53
N LEU A 383 -3.53 -50.51 -7.63
CA LEU A 383 -3.68 -49.20 -7.02
C LEU A 383 -3.69 -49.27 -5.51
N THR A 384 -3.00 -48.31 -4.87
CA THR A 384 -3.06 -48.14 -3.42
C THR A 384 -3.63 -46.76 -3.07
N LEU A 385 -4.19 -46.62 -1.85
CA LEU A 385 -4.65 -45.34 -1.34
C LEU A 385 -3.47 -44.34 -1.29
N GLY A 386 -3.70 -43.18 -1.85
CA GLY A 386 -2.68 -42.12 -1.93
C GLY A 386 -1.86 -42.12 -3.21
N ASP A 387 -2.01 -43.11 -4.09
CA ASP A 387 -1.33 -43.12 -5.40
C ASP A 387 -1.76 -41.93 -6.24
N VAL A 388 -0.79 -41.27 -6.89
CA VAL A 388 -1.02 -40.19 -7.84
C VAL A 388 -1.01 -40.77 -9.23
N VAL A 389 -2.17 -40.69 -9.91
CA VAL A 389 -2.38 -41.32 -11.23
C VAL A 389 -2.90 -40.30 -12.24
N LYS A 390 -2.55 -40.49 -13.52
CA LYS A 390 -3.17 -39.75 -14.62
C LYS A 390 -4.38 -40.51 -15.13
N VAL A 391 -5.45 -39.77 -15.40
CA VAL A 391 -6.74 -40.29 -15.83
C VAL A 391 -7.31 -39.49 -16.99
N VAL A 392 -7.97 -40.15 -17.91
CA VAL A 392 -8.74 -39.53 -19.01
C VAL A 392 -10.21 -39.49 -18.63
N CYS A 393 -10.84 -38.35 -18.81
CA CYS A 393 -12.29 -38.18 -18.60
C CYS A 393 -13.08 -38.90 -19.71
N LEU A 394 -14.01 -39.77 -19.33
CA LEU A 394 -14.93 -40.47 -20.22
C LEU A 394 -16.35 -39.85 -20.26
N GLY A 395 -16.50 -38.64 -19.63
CA GLY A 395 -17.79 -38.00 -19.46
C GLY A 395 -18.50 -38.36 -18.16
N LYS A 396 -19.80 -38.06 -18.07
CA LYS A 396 -20.62 -38.37 -16.87
C LYS A 396 -21.33 -39.71 -17.06
N ASP A 397 -21.36 -40.50 -15.99
CA ASP A 397 -22.14 -41.75 -15.93
C ASP A 397 -23.65 -41.43 -15.84
N LYS A 398 -24.47 -42.49 -15.91
CA LYS A 398 -25.93 -42.40 -15.80
C LYS A 398 -26.44 -41.76 -14.50
N MET A 399 -25.59 -41.68 -13.50
CA MET A 399 -25.87 -41.05 -12.20
C MET A 399 -25.30 -39.64 -12.07
N GLY A 400 -24.75 -39.07 -13.18
CA GLY A 400 -24.16 -37.73 -13.22
C GLY A 400 -22.75 -37.62 -12.64
N ARG A 401 -22.11 -38.77 -12.25
CA ARG A 401 -20.74 -38.78 -11.71
C ARG A 401 -19.73 -38.84 -12.82
N ILE A 402 -18.57 -38.20 -12.62
CA ILE A 402 -17.47 -38.18 -13.59
C ILE A 402 -16.85 -39.58 -13.64
N SER A 403 -16.72 -40.13 -14.86
CA SER A 403 -16.09 -41.43 -15.15
C SER A 403 -14.72 -41.23 -15.76
N PHE A 404 -13.73 -41.94 -15.25
CA PHE A 404 -12.35 -41.88 -15.71
C PHE A 404 -11.79 -43.21 -16.19
N SER A 405 -10.71 -43.14 -16.99
CA SER A 405 -9.90 -44.28 -17.42
C SER A 405 -8.42 -44.00 -17.22
N ILE A 406 -7.70 -44.91 -16.56
CA ILE A 406 -6.24 -44.88 -16.44
C ILE A 406 -5.61 -45.52 -17.70
N LYS A 407 -6.19 -46.63 -18.18
CA LYS A 407 -5.64 -47.39 -19.31
C LYS A 407 -5.64 -46.63 -20.62
N ASP A 408 -6.60 -45.70 -20.81
CA ASP A 408 -6.77 -44.93 -22.04
C ASP A 408 -5.92 -43.65 -22.08
N VAL A 409 -5.09 -43.40 -21.06
CA VAL A 409 -4.10 -42.31 -21.04
C VAL A 409 -3.05 -42.57 -22.10
N PRO A 410 -2.79 -41.65 -23.05
CA PRO A 410 -1.78 -41.77 -24.10
C PRO A 410 -0.38 -42.08 -23.49
N ALA A 411 0.39 -42.93 -24.22
CA ALA A 411 1.69 -43.41 -23.69
C ALA A 411 2.74 -42.30 -23.56
N ASP A 412 2.60 -41.23 -24.30
CA ASP A 412 3.42 -40.03 -24.28
C ASP A 412 3.07 -39.06 -23.14
N GLN A 413 1.97 -39.35 -22.44
CA GLN A 413 1.47 -38.51 -21.31
C GLN A 413 1.29 -39.31 -20.02
N LYS A 414 1.78 -40.55 -19.94
CA LYS A 414 1.73 -41.39 -18.77
C LYS A 414 2.72 -40.96 -17.66
#